data_67d47ee019c4b71cecd2c23ab012edf5
#
_entry.id   67d47ee019c4b71cecd2c23ab012edf5
#
_cell.length_a   1.000
_cell.length_b   1.000
_cell.length_c   1.000
_cell.angle_alpha   90.00
_cell.angle_beta   90.00
_cell.angle_gamma   90.00
#
_symmetry.space_group_name_H-M   'P 1'
#
loop_
_entity.id
_entity.type
_entity.pdbx_description
1 polymer ?
#
loop_
_entity_poly.entity_id
_entity_poly.type
_entity_poly.pdbx_seq_one_letter_code
_entity_poly.pdbx_strand_id
1 'polypeptide(L)'
;MDKKSVRAVAVTIFSGVLFLESMFAGGVASEETGKVLEGMRGLRRVNNVHYLVTNSYSGSQDIVQQTQEVWADLLDETWAAEYKNTDADGAMTFLKEFCDGVTVNSYQAGVWSQWNGYSTTTDIPNYQALTNPGYREEDVVSAECVDLDDGATQIIFSLSGQQLKEKRDQALDLIEPAGMEVEDDTEQMDKMSVYYEQYQKTGYQNERIAYTINKSGVLTGMEYSFDVKRPKVVIKGGEQKLEGEEEYAM
;
A
#
# COMPACT_ATOMS: atom_id res chain seq x y z
N MET A 1 12.48 -20.87 13.35
CA MET A 1 12.20 -19.58 12.67
C MET A 1 11.26 -18.77 13.54
N ASP A 2 11.60 -17.52 13.81
CA ASP A 2 10.89 -16.68 14.78
C ASP A 2 9.50 -16.30 14.24
N LYS A 3 8.45 -16.40 15.06
CA LYS A 3 7.05 -16.05 14.71
C LYS A 3 6.89 -14.66 14.06
N LYS A 4 7.89 -13.76 14.29
CA LYS A 4 7.92 -12.41 13.71
C LYS A 4 8.21 -12.37 12.22
N SER A 5 8.92 -13.34 11.64
CA SER A 5 9.30 -13.31 10.22
C SER A 5 8.16 -13.68 9.26
N VAL A 6 7.23 -14.53 9.69
CA VAL A 6 6.09 -14.95 8.83
C VAL A 6 5.04 -13.83 8.72
N ARG A 7 4.83 -13.06 9.80
CA ARG A 7 3.89 -11.92 9.79
C ARG A 7 4.40 -10.76 8.94
N ALA A 8 5.72 -10.50 8.94
CA ALA A 8 6.33 -9.45 8.11
C ALA A 8 6.20 -9.73 6.60
N VAL A 9 6.25 -11.00 6.19
CA VAL A 9 6.12 -11.38 4.78
C VAL A 9 4.70 -11.14 4.26
N ALA A 10 3.65 -11.40 5.05
CA ALA A 10 2.27 -11.17 4.64
C ALA A 10 1.95 -9.67 4.46
N VAL A 11 2.47 -8.81 5.36
CA VAL A 11 2.29 -7.35 5.27
C VAL A 11 3.09 -6.75 4.12
N THR A 12 4.30 -7.25 3.86
CA THR A 12 5.15 -6.77 2.74
C THR A 12 4.57 -7.15 1.37
N ILE A 13 3.92 -8.30 1.25
CA ILE A 13 3.24 -8.70 0.01
C ILE A 13 2.05 -7.78 -0.28
N PHE A 14 1.30 -7.36 0.74
CA PHE A 14 0.13 -6.47 0.57
C PHE A 14 0.52 -5.06 0.14
N SER A 15 1.58 -4.50 0.68
CA SER A 15 2.07 -3.17 0.27
C SER A 15 2.80 -3.17 -1.07
N GLY A 16 3.43 -4.27 -1.47
CA GLY A 16 4.15 -4.38 -2.74
C GLY A 16 3.26 -4.71 -3.96
N VAL A 17 2.11 -5.35 -3.76
CA VAL A 17 1.20 -5.75 -4.87
C VAL A 17 0.26 -4.62 -5.29
N LEU A 18 0.13 -3.56 -4.50
CA LEU A 18 -0.78 -2.45 -4.78
C LEU A 18 -0.42 -1.61 -6.03
N PHE A 19 0.75 -1.79 -6.65
CA PHE A 19 1.28 -0.84 -7.63
C PHE A 19 1.67 -1.40 -9.01
N LEU A 20 1.21 -2.56 -9.42
CA LEU A 20 1.48 -3.07 -10.76
C LEU A 20 0.23 -3.02 -11.66
N GLU A 21 0.35 -2.15 -12.67
CA GLU A 21 -0.42 -2.10 -13.92
C GLU A 21 -1.88 -1.64 -13.89
N SER A 22 -2.12 -0.33 -13.99
CA SER A 22 -3.32 0.20 -14.62
C SER A 22 -3.09 0.32 -16.14
N MET A 23 -3.40 -0.71 -16.92
CA MET A 23 -3.58 -0.55 -18.35
C MET A 23 -4.93 0.13 -18.58
N PHE A 24 -4.90 1.32 -19.16
CA PHE A 24 -6.08 2.02 -19.64
C PHE A 24 -6.72 1.23 -20.80
N ALA A 25 -7.80 0.52 -20.49
CA ALA A 25 -8.75 0.13 -21.52
C ALA A 25 -9.60 1.37 -21.83
N GLY A 26 -9.60 1.84 -23.08
CA GLY A 26 -10.22 3.09 -23.49
C GLY A 26 -11.72 3.12 -23.26
N GLY A 27 -12.12 3.63 -22.09
CA GLY A 27 -13.44 4.17 -21.78
C GLY A 27 -13.39 5.69 -21.84
N VAL A 28 -14.51 6.34 -22.03
CA VAL A 28 -14.62 7.80 -21.91
C VAL A 28 -14.41 8.13 -20.44
N ALA A 29 -13.24 8.69 -20.11
CA ALA A 29 -12.92 9.09 -18.75
C ALA A 29 -14.00 10.06 -18.25
N SER A 30 -14.50 9.85 -17.02
CA SER A 30 -15.38 10.81 -16.37
C SER A 30 -14.67 12.17 -16.23
N GLU A 31 -15.43 13.24 -16.07
CA GLU A 31 -14.86 14.58 -15.87
C GLU A 31 -13.92 14.61 -14.65
N GLU A 32 -14.30 13.93 -13.59
CA GLU A 32 -13.54 13.81 -12.34
C GLU A 32 -12.23 13.05 -12.55
N THR A 33 -12.25 11.93 -13.24
CA THR A 33 -11.04 11.18 -13.62
C THR A 33 -10.13 12.06 -14.48
N GLY A 34 -10.68 12.83 -15.41
CA GLY A 34 -9.92 13.78 -16.22
C GLY A 34 -9.17 14.82 -15.36
N LYS A 35 -9.82 15.40 -14.37
CA LYS A 35 -9.20 16.37 -13.43
C LYS A 35 -8.06 15.72 -12.62
N VAL A 36 -8.26 14.50 -12.12
CA VAL A 36 -7.22 13.77 -11.38
C VAL A 36 -6.01 13.50 -12.27
N LEU A 37 -6.21 12.99 -13.48
CA LEU A 37 -5.12 12.72 -14.42
C LEU A 37 -4.35 13.99 -14.79
N GLU A 38 -5.03 15.14 -14.89
CA GLU A 38 -4.37 16.42 -15.14
C GLU A 38 -3.56 16.89 -13.95
N GLY A 39 -4.07 16.73 -12.73
CA GLY A 39 -3.34 16.97 -11.48
C GLY A 39 -2.06 16.13 -11.37
N MET A 40 -2.12 14.86 -11.71
CA MET A 40 -0.96 13.95 -11.77
C MET A 40 0.05 14.35 -12.84
N ARG A 41 -0.44 14.80 -14.02
CA ARG A 41 0.45 15.35 -15.07
C ARG A 41 1.15 16.63 -14.59
N GLY A 42 0.46 17.46 -13.81
CA GLY A 42 1.05 18.62 -13.14
C GLY A 42 2.22 18.23 -12.24
N LEU A 43 2.04 17.20 -11.43
CA LEU A 43 3.08 16.68 -10.55
C LEU A 43 4.31 16.16 -11.32
N ARG A 44 4.11 15.50 -12.46
CA ARG A 44 5.20 15.00 -13.31
C ARG A 44 6.03 16.10 -14.00
N ARG A 45 5.59 17.35 -13.95
CA ARG A 45 6.30 18.50 -14.55
C ARG A 45 7.20 19.25 -13.57
N VAL A 46 7.17 18.87 -12.29
CA VAL A 46 8.06 19.47 -11.29
C VAL A 46 9.38 18.69 -11.23
N ASN A 47 10.47 19.38 -10.94
CA ASN A 47 11.79 18.76 -10.83
C ASN A 47 12.02 18.15 -9.44
N ASN A 48 11.47 18.78 -8.40
CA ASN A 48 11.65 18.35 -7.02
C ASN A 48 10.31 18.05 -6.38
N VAL A 49 10.23 16.96 -5.65
CA VAL A 49 9.04 16.58 -4.89
C VAL A 49 9.39 16.29 -3.44
N HIS A 50 8.51 16.70 -2.54
CA HIS A 50 8.53 16.34 -1.14
C HIS A 50 7.14 15.89 -0.74
N TYR A 51 7.02 14.70 -0.18
CA TYR A 51 5.73 14.14 0.23
C TYR A 51 5.84 13.27 1.46
N LEU A 52 4.74 13.19 2.18
CA LEU A 52 4.54 12.32 3.33
C LEU A 52 3.46 11.28 3.00
N VAL A 53 3.80 10.01 3.17
CA VAL A 53 2.84 8.91 3.12
C VAL A 53 2.58 8.46 4.55
N THR A 54 1.31 8.37 4.93
CA THR A 54 0.91 7.84 6.24
C THR A 54 -0.05 6.69 6.01
N ASN A 55 0.32 5.50 6.47
CA ASN A 55 -0.55 4.34 6.55
C ASN A 55 -0.98 4.17 8.00
N SER A 56 -2.28 4.09 8.24
CA SER A 56 -2.85 3.88 9.57
C SER A 56 -3.72 2.63 9.54
N TYR A 57 -3.58 1.80 10.57
CA TYR A 57 -4.32 0.57 10.71
C TYR A 57 -5.08 0.61 12.03
N SER A 58 -6.37 0.30 11.99
CA SER A 58 -7.17 0.11 13.19
C SER A 58 -7.42 -1.38 13.39
N GLY A 59 -7.32 -1.87 14.64
CA GLY A 59 -7.50 -3.27 14.98
C GLY A 59 -6.26 -3.91 15.63
N SER A 60 -6.18 -5.23 15.62
CA SER A 60 -5.11 -5.99 16.29
C SER A 60 -3.85 -6.14 15.43
N GLN A 61 -3.32 -5.05 14.90
CA GLN A 61 -2.09 -5.04 14.10
C GLN A 61 -0.86 -4.84 14.99
N ASP A 62 0.27 -5.48 14.64
CA ASP A 62 1.55 -5.24 15.33
C ASP A 62 2.11 -3.84 15.01
N ILE A 63 1.77 -3.27 13.83
CA ILE A 63 2.09 -1.90 13.43
C ILE A 63 0.76 -1.18 13.23
N VAL A 64 0.54 -0.10 13.97
CA VAL A 64 -0.69 0.70 13.90
C VAL A 64 -0.54 1.96 13.07
N GLN A 65 0.69 2.44 12.89
CA GLN A 65 0.98 3.56 12.02
C GLN A 65 2.35 3.40 11.37
N GLN A 66 2.40 3.66 10.08
CA GLN A 66 3.64 3.78 9.32
C GLN A 66 3.66 5.13 8.63
N THR A 67 4.73 5.88 8.80
CA THR A 67 4.98 7.11 8.06
C THR A 67 6.24 6.98 7.22
N GLN A 68 6.18 7.55 6.03
CA GLN A 68 7.30 7.63 5.11
C GLN A 68 7.36 9.06 4.56
N GLU A 69 8.44 9.75 4.83
CA GLU A 69 8.68 11.08 4.30
C GLU A 69 9.77 11.00 3.25
N VAL A 70 9.51 11.55 2.05
CA VAL A 70 10.36 11.40 0.87
C VAL A 70 10.67 12.77 0.27
N TRP A 71 11.93 12.97 -0.03
CA TRP A 71 12.46 14.11 -0.81
C TRP A 71 13.14 13.54 -2.05
N ALA A 72 12.76 14.01 -3.23
CA ALA A 72 13.38 13.55 -4.46
C ALA A 72 13.62 14.69 -5.45
N ASP A 73 14.77 14.62 -6.12
CA ASP A 73 15.07 15.36 -7.33
C ASP A 73 14.85 14.43 -8.52
N LEU A 74 13.80 14.73 -9.30
CA LEU A 74 13.39 13.90 -10.42
C LEU A 74 14.30 14.07 -11.64
N LEU A 75 15.08 15.14 -11.68
CA LEU A 75 16.02 15.45 -12.78
C LEU A 75 17.32 14.66 -12.61
N ASP A 76 17.85 14.67 -11.38
CA ASP A 76 19.10 13.98 -11.04
C ASP A 76 18.87 12.53 -10.57
N GLU A 77 17.60 12.09 -10.49
CA GLU A 77 17.18 10.76 -10.03
C GLU A 77 17.72 10.42 -8.63
N THR A 78 17.87 11.42 -7.77
CA THR A 78 18.33 11.28 -6.39
C THR A 78 17.15 11.39 -5.42
N TRP A 79 17.20 10.66 -4.31
CA TRP A 79 16.16 10.76 -3.31
C TRP A 79 16.63 10.39 -1.90
N ALA A 80 15.92 10.87 -0.90
CA ALA A 80 16.04 10.48 0.49
C ALA A 80 14.67 10.11 1.06
N ALA A 81 14.61 9.10 1.93
CA ALA A 81 13.39 8.69 2.59
C ALA A 81 13.65 8.39 4.07
N GLU A 82 12.72 8.83 4.92
CA GLU A 82 12.66 8.45 6.33
C GLU A 82 11.40 7.66 6.62
N TYR A 83 11.54 6.46 7.20
CA TYR A 83 10.44 5.59 7.56
C TYR A 83 10.35 5.51 9.07
N LYS A 84 9.14 5.62 9.58
CA LYS A 84 8.82 5.44 10.98
C LYS A 84 7.64 4.50 11.12
N ASN A 85 7.83 3.42 11.84
CA ASN A 85 6.76 2.49 12.21
C ASN A 85 6.48 2.63 13.70
N THR A 86 5.21 2.72 14.06
CA THR A 86 4.73 2.73 15.45
C THR A 86 3.88 1.49 15.65
N ASP A 87 4.19 0.68 16.65
CA ASP A 87 3.41 -0.50 17.00
C ASP A 87 2.24 -0.17 17.97
N ALA A 88 1.48 -1.19 18.33
CA ALA A 88 0.34 -1.04 19.22
C ALA A 88 0.70 -0.57 20.64
N ASP A 89 1.94 -0.83 21.09
CA ASP A 89 2.46 -0.39 22.39
C ASP A 89 3.10 1.01 22.33
N GLY A 90 3.12 1.64 21.15
CA GLY A 90 3.72 2.93 20.90
C GLY A 90 5.24 2.90 20.73
N ALA A 91 5.85 1.72 20.63
CA ALA A 91 7.26 1.61 20.31
C ALA A 91 7.52 1.98 18.84
N MET A 92 8.64 2.65 18.59
CA MET A 92 8.96 3.20 17.28
C MET A 92 10.23 2.57 16.71
N THR A 93 10.16 2.23 15.44
CA THR A 93 11.33 1.84 14.64
C THR A 93 11.55 2.82 13.50
N PHE A 94 12.82 3.06 13.16
CA PHE A 94 13.21 4.02 12.14
C PHE A 94 14.12 3.35 11.12
N LEU A 95 13.88 3.68 9.85
CA LEU A 95 14.76 3.39 8.74
C LEU A 95 14.96 4.69 7.96
N LYS A 96 16.20 4.96 7.53
CA LYS A 96 16.51 6.05 6.61
C LYS A 96 17.18 5.50 5.38
N GLU A 97 16.81 6.02 4.23
CA GLU A 97 17.40 5.63 2.96
C GLU A 97 17.80 6.87 2.17
N PHE A 98 18.86 6.72 1.41
CA PHE A 98 19.37 7.75 0.51
C PHE A 98 19.89 7.11 -0.78
N CYS A 99 19.45 7.64 -1.93
CA CYS A 99 19.93 7.23 -3.25
C CYS A 99 20.64 8.41 -3.93
N ASP A 100 21.85 8.17 -4.43
CA ASP A 100 22.66 9.12 -5.16
C ASP A 100 22.52 9.04 -6.70
N GLY A 101 21.45 8.36 -7.16
CA GLY A 101 21.22 8.08 -8.58
C GLY A 101 21.74 6.71 -9.05
N VAL A 102 22.58 6.05 -8.26
CA VAL A 102 23.19 4.74 -8.59
C VAL A 102 23.07 3.75 -7.44
N THR A 103 23.26 4.24 -6.22
CA THR A 103 23.44 3.41 -5.04
C THR A 103 22.45 3.83 -3.96
N VAL A 104 21.79 2.86 -3.35
CA VAL A 104 20.95 3.08 -2.18
C VAL A 104 21.72 2.73 -0.91
N ASN A 105 21.80 3.68 0.00
CA ASN A 105 22.37 3.53 1.34
C ASN A 105 21.21 3.51 2.34
N SER A 106 21.16 2.51 3.20
CA SER A 106 20.14 2.36 4.23
C SER A 106 20.76 2.40 5.61
N TYR A 107 20.12 3.10 6.55
CA TYR A 107 20.52 3.17 7.94
C TYR A 107 19.39 2.67 8.84
N GLN A 108 19.65 1.59 9.59
CA GLN A 108 18.71 1.00 10.52
C GLN A 108 19.43 0.49 11.76
N ALA A 109 18.89 0.78 12.96
CA ALA A 109 19.40 0.31 14.25
C ALA A 109 20.91 0.55 14.46
N GLY A 110 21.44 1.68 13.99
CA GLY A 110 22.86 2.03 14.15
C GLY A 110 23.79 1.46 13.07
N VAL A 111 23.27 0.73 12.09
CA VAL A 111 24.06 0.07 11.04
C VAL A 111 23.74 0.67 9.67
N TRP A 112 24.79 0.98 8.92
CA TRP A 112 24.69 1.31 7.50
C TRP A 112 24.83 0.07 6.66
N SER A 113 23.98 -0.06 5.65
CA SER A 113 24.07 -1.03 4.57
C SER A 113 23.99 -0.31 3.22
N GLN A 114 24.55 -0.92 2.20
CA GLN A 114 24.58 -0.39 0.84
C GLN A 114 24.19 -1.48 -0.15
N TRP A 115 23.38 -1.12 -1.11
CA TRP A 115 23.09 -1.99 -2.24
C TRP A 115 23.09 -1.18 -3.54
N ASN A 116 23.54 -1.80 -4.62
CA ASN A 116 23.55 -1.19 -5.92
C ASN A 116 22.16 -1.35 -6.52
N GLY A 117 21.54 -0.23 -6.83
CA GLY A 117 20.26 -0.15 -7.53
C GLY A 117 20.38 0.88 -8.65
N TYR A 118 19.51 0.77 -9.64
CA TYR A 118 19.33 1.84 -10.59
C TYR A 118 18.25 2.76 -10.02
N SER A 119 18.59 4.02 -9.75
CA SER A 119 17.57 5.00 -9.42
C SER A 119 16.90 5.43 -10.72
N THR A 120 15.65 5.06 -10.85
CA THR A 120 14.74 5.62 -11.82
C THR A 120 13.60 6.30 -11.06
N THR A 121 12.78 7.10 -11.72
CA THR A 121 11.59 7.67 -11.09
C THR A 121 10.62 6.59 -10.59
N THR A 122 10.79 5.34 -11.04
CA THR A 122 10.02 4.18 -10.56
C THR A 122 10.54 3.63 -9.24
N ASP A 123 11.80 3.89 -8.91
CA ASP A 123 12.42 3.40 -7.67
C ASP A 123 12.26 4.38 -6.49
N ILE A 124 11.83 5.61 -6.75
CA ILE A 124 11.50 6.57 -5.70
C ILE A 124 10.31 6.03 -4.90
N PRO A 125 10.45 5.83 -3.59
CA PRO A 125 9.45 5.20 -2.76
C PRO A 125 8.06 5.82 -2.89
N ASN A 126 7.05 5.03 -3.26
CA ASN A 126 5.65 5.46 -3.45
C ASN A 126 5.39 6.54 -4.52
N TYR A 127 6.39 6.99 -5.30
CA TYR A 127 6.18 8.01 -6.33
C TYR A 127 5.21 7.57 -7.42
N GLN A 128 5.24 6.30 -7.79
CA GLN A 128 4.29 5.75 -8.78
C GLN A 128 2.83 5.89 -8.32
N ALA A 129 2.56 5.75 -7.02
CA ALA A 129 1.24 5.93 -6.46
C ALA A 129 0.70 7.35 -6.67
N LEU A 130 1.57 8.35 -6.64
CA LEU A 130 1.21 9.76 -6.84
C LEU A 130 1.04 10.12 -8.32
N THR A 131 1.54 9.30 -9.23
CA THR A 131 1.57 9.60 -10.68
C THR A 131 0.66 8.70 -11.51
N ASN A 132 0.10 7.65 -10.89
CA ASN A 132 -0.85 6.74 -11.53
C ASN A 132 -2.13 6.65 -10.68
N PRO A 133 -3.31 6.64 -11.29
CA PRO A 133 -4.53 6.41 -10.53
C PRO A 133 -4.49 5.04 -9.87
N GLY A 134 -4.83 4.98 -8.58
CA GLY A 134 -4.85 3.75 -7.78
C GLY A 134 -6.08 2.87 -8.05
N TYR A 135 -6.91 3.19 -9.06
CA TYR A 135 -8.17 2.53 -9.35
C TYR A 135 -8.38 2.35 -10.87
N ARG A 136 -9.27 1.45 -11.23
CA ARG A 136 -9.78 1.31 -12.61
C ARG A 136 -11.12 2.06 -12.71
N GLU A 137 -11.38 2.69 -13.85
CA GLU A 137 -12.58 3.49 -14.06
C GLU A 137 -13.86 2.65 -13.94
N GLU A 138 -13.82 1.40 -14.37
CA GLU A 138 -14.94 0.45 -14.25
C GLU A 138 -15.25 0.06 -12.79
N ASP A 139 -14.34 0.26 -11.85
CA ASP A 139 -14.55 0.00 -10.42
C ASP A 139 -15.17 1.19 -9.69
N VAL A 140 -15.28 2.35 -10.33
CA VAL A 140 -15.87 3.55 -9.73
C VAL A 140 -17.39 3.38 -9.60
N VAL A 141 -17.87 3.41 -8.37
CA VAL A 141 -19.31 3.37 -8.04
C VAL A 141 -19.91 4.78 -8.00
N SER A 142 -19.15 5.73 -7.44
CA SER A 142 -19.56 7.14 -7.38
C SER A 142 -18.34 8.04 -7.29
N ALA A 143 -18.51 9.29 -7.73
CA ALA A 143 -17.53 10.36 -7.60
C ALA A 143 -18.19 11.58 -6.95
N GLU A 144 -17.46 12.27 -6.09
CA GLU A 144 -17.85 13.49 -5.40
C GLU A 144 -16.72 14.52 -5.51
N CYS A 145 -17.06 15.78 -5.80
CA CYS A 145 -16.13 16.90 -5.79
C CYS A 145 -16.47 17.84 -4.63
N VAL A 146 -15.47 18.17 -3.83
CA VAL A 146 -15.59 19.07 -2.68
C VAL A 146 -14.57 20.20 -2.83
N ASP A 147 -15.06 21.44 -2.86
CA ASP A 147 -14.19 22.62 -2.82
C ASP A 147 -13.72 22.87 -1.40
N LEU A 148 -12.42 23.09 -1.23
CA LEU A 148 -11.78 23.36 0.05
C LEU A 148 -11.57 24.88 0.25
N ASP A 149 -11.46 25.30 1.52
CA ASP A 149 -11.37 26.72 1.90
C ASP A 149 -10.14 27.45 1.31
N ASP A 150 -9.07 26.72 0.98
CA ASP A 150 -7.84 27.25 0.39
C ASP A 150 -7.90 27.36 -1.15
N GLY A 151 -9.03 26.99 -1.74
CA GLY A 151 -9.27 26.98 -3.18
C GLY A 151 -8.69 25.74 -3.89
N ALA A 152 -8.35 24.69 -3.14
CA ALA A 152 -8.12 23.36 -3.68
C ALA A 152 -9.46 22.64 -3.87
N THR A 153 -9.44 21.60 -4.70
CA THR A 153 -10.60 20.70 -4.89
C THR A 153 -10.20 19.29 -4.48
N GLN A 154 -11.01 18.66 -3.66
CA GLN A 154 -10.88 17.24 -3.34
C GLN A 154 -11.87 16.44 -4.19
N ILE A 155 -11.36 15.43 -4.90
CA ILE A 155 -12.16 14.51 -5.71
C ILE A 155 -12.12 13.15 -5.04
N ILE A 156 -13.29 12.62 -4.68
CA ILE A 156 -13.45 11.40 -3.89
C ILE A 156 -14.17 10.37 -4.76
N PHE A 157 -13.54 9.22 -4.96
CA PHE A 157 -14.16 8.08 -5.60
C PHE A 157 -14.50 7.01 -4.56
N SER A 158 -15.74 6.50 -4.62
CA SER A 158 -16.11 5.26 -3.94
C SER A 158 -15.94 4.11 -4.94
N LEU A 159 -15.29 3.03 -4.52
CA LEU A 159 -14.91 1.92 -5.39
C LEU A 159 -15.68 0.63 -5.02
N SER A 160 -15.76 -0.29 -5.97
CA SER A 160 -16.51 -1.55 -5.81
C SER A 160 -15.82 -2.59 -4.92
N GLY A 161 -14.55 -2.41 -4.59
CA GLY A 161 -13.71 -3.42 -3.93
C GLY A 161 -13.30 -4.58 -4.84
N GLN A 162 -13.66 -4.57 -6.11
CA GLN A 162 -13.37 -5.65 -7.04
C GLN A 162 -11.87 -5.80 -7.29
N GLN A 163 -11.16 -4.69 -7.45
CA GLN A 163 -9.71 -4.70 -7.66
C GLN A 163 -8.94 -5.29 -6.46
N LEU A 164 -9.39 -5.01 -5.23
CA LEU A 164 -8.81 -5.59 -4.03
C LEU A 164 -9.01 -7.11 -3.97
N LYS A 165 -10.21 -7.59 -4.36
CA LYS A 165 -10.51 -9.03 -4.44
C LYS A 165 -9.64 -9.73 -5.47
N GLU A 166 -9.50 -9.15 -6.67
CA GLU A 166 -8.67 -9.71 -7.73
C GLU A 166 -7.19 -9.79 -7.32
N LYS A 167 -6.66 -8.75 -6.67
CA LYS A 167 -5.29 -8.76 -6.14
C LYS A 167 -5.11 -9.83 -5.06
N ARG A 168 -6.09 -10.00 -4.18
CA ARG A 168 -6.11 -11.09 -3.19
C ARG A 168 -6.07 -12.44 -3.89
N ASP A 169 -6.92 -12.67 -4.87
CA ASP A 169 -7.03 -13.95 -5.56
C ASP A 169 -5.74 -14.27 -6.34
N GLN A 170 -5.14 -13.28 -7.01
CA GLN A 170 -3.81 -13.42 -7.64
C GLN A 170 -2.71 -13.76 -6.62
N ALA A 171 -2.73 -13.14 -5.44
CA ALA A 171 -1.77 -13.47 -4.39
C ALA A 171 -1.96 -14.89 -3.86
N LEU A 172 -3.20 -15.38 -3.76
CA LEU A 172 -3.50 -16.74 -3.37
C LEU A 172 -2.99 -17.74 -4.40
N ASP A 173 -3.17 -17.47 -5.69
CA ASP A 173 -2.66 -18.32 -6.78
C ASP A 173 -1.12 -18.47 -6.77
N LEU A 174 -0.40 -17.44 -6.28
CA LEU A 174 1.05 -17.50 -6.12
C LEU A 174 1.50 -18.29 -4.89
N ILE A 175 0.69 -18.30 -3.82
CA ILE A 175 1.01 -18.97 -2.55
C ILE A 175 0.71 -20.46 -2.63
N GLU A 176 -0.38 -20.84 -3.30
CA GLU A 176 -0.86 -22.22 -3.37
C GLU A 176 0.20 -23.21 -3.93
N PRO A 177 0.89 -22.93 -5.05
CA PRO A 177 1.91 -23.83 -5.56
C PRO A 177 3.17 -23.92 -4.70
N ALA A 178 3.54 -22.81 -4.04
CA ALA A 178 4.78 -22.74 -3.25
C ALA A 178 4.65 -23.42 -1.86
N GLY A 179 3.42 -23.54 -1.34
CA GLY A 179 3.16 -24.13 -0.01
C GLY A 179 3.12 -25.66 0.00
N MET A 180 2.93 -26.29 -1.15
CA MET A 180 2.71 -27.75 -1.24
C MET A 180 3.97 -28.59 -1.42
N GLU A 181 5.14 -28.00 -1.63
CA GLU A 181 6.40 -28.74 -1.87
C GLU A 181 7.30 -28.94 -0.63
N VAL A 182 6.85 -28.51 0.56
CA VAL A 182 7.65 -28.69 1.80
C VAL A 182 7.27 -30.04 2.45
N GLU A 183 7.99 -31.08 2.10
CA GLU A 183 7.68 -32.48 2.43
C GLU A 183 7.79 -32.88 3.93
N ASP A 184 8.25 -32.03 4.87
CA ASP A 184 8.65 -32.54 6.20
C ASP A 184 8.13 -31.78 7.45
N ASP A 185 7.24 -30.79 7.31
CA ASP A 185 6.72 -30.09 8.50
C ASP A 185 5.19 -29.91 8.46
N THR A 186 4.48 -30.98 8.87
CA THR A 186 3.01 -31.01 8.95
C THR A 186 2.44 -29.92 9.85
N GLU A 187 3.11 -29.54 10.94
CA GLU A 187 2.64 -28.47 11.84
C GLU A 187 2.70 -27.10 11.17
N GLN A 188 3.72 -26.83 10.37
CA GLN A 188 3.86 -25.57 9.63
C GLN A 188 2.84 -25.52 8.48
N MET A 189 2.59 -26.64 7.81
CA MET A 189 1.57 -26.73 6.76
C MET A 189 0.16 -26.48 7.30
N ASP A 190 -0.19 -27.04 8.44
CA ASP A 190 -1.49 -26.82 9.09
C ASP A 190 -1.69 -25.34 9.45
N LYS A 191 -0.65 -24.67 9.95
CA LYS A 191 -0.68 -23.23 10.26
C LYS A 191 -0.85 -22.39 8.99
N MET A 192 -0.13 -22.70 7.93
CA MET A 192 -0.25 -22.01 6.65
C MET A 192 -1.65 -22.19 6.04
N SER A 193 -2.21 -23.38 6.14
CA SER A 193 -3.56 -23.71 5.66
C SER A 193 -4.63 -22.80 6.32
N VAL A 194 -4.56 -22.57 7.64
CA VAL A 194 -5.50 -21.69 8.35
C VAL A 194 -5.39 -20.25 7.90
N TYR A 195 -4.16 -19.73 7.71
CA TYR A 195 -3.96 -18.36 7.20
C TYR A 195 -4.38 -18.22 5.74
N TYR A 196 -4.14 -19.23 4.92
CA TYR A 196 -4.60 -19.27 3.54
C TYR A 196 -6.14 -19.20 3.48
N GLU A 197 -6.82 -20.03 4.29
CA GLU A 197 -8.28 -20.02 4.40
C GLU A 197 -8.82 -18.68 4.94
N GLN A 198 -8.15 -18.08 5.94
CA GLN A 198 -8.49 -16.74 6.42
C GLN A 198 -8.40 -15.72 5.29
N TYR A 199 -7.32 -15.77 4.49
CA TYR A 199 -7.09 -14.84 3.40
C TYR A 199 -8.12 -15.03 2.29
N GLN A 200 -8.46 -16.26 1.92
CA GLN A 200 -9.54 -16.54 0.97
C GLN A 200 -10.89 -15.95 1.39
N LYS A 201 -11.18 -16.00 2.70
CA LYS A 201 -12.44 -15.49 3.27
C LYS A 201 -12.40 -13.99 3.60
N THR A 202 -11.30 -13.31 3.34
CA THR A 202 -11.16 -11.86 3.57
C THR A 202 -12.05 -11.10 2.59
N GLY A 203 -12.92 -10.24 3.12
CA GLY A 203 -13.73 -9.29 2.36
C GLY A 203 -13.21 -7.88 2.48
N TYR A 204 -13.48 -7.05 1.46
CA TYR A 204 -13.14 -5.64 1.42
C TYR A 204 -14.40 -4.82 1.20
N GLN A 205 -14.54 -3.73 1.96
CA GLN A 205 -15.71 -2.86 1.93
C GLN A 205 -15.29 -1.40 2.03
N ASN A 206 -16.19 -0.49 1.68
CA ASN A 206 -16.01 0.95 1.83
C ASN A 206 -14.72 1.50 1.20
N GLU A 207 -14.28 0.87 0.09
CA GLU A 207 -13.07 1.30 -0.61
C GLU A 207 -13.27 2.71 -1.17
N ARG A 208 -12.38 3.62 -0.81
CA ARG A 208 -12.41 5.03 -1.22
C ARG A 208 -11.00 5.49 -1.56
N ILE A 209 -10.92 6.36 -2.57
CA ILE A 209 -9.71 7.11 -2.88
C ILE A 209 -10.08 8.58 -3.07
N ALA A 210 -9.34 9.47 -2.43
CA ALA A 210 -9.52 10.91 -2.54
C ALA A 210 -8.24 11.57 -3.04
N TYR A 211 -8.38 12.48 -3.99
CA TYR A 211 -7.29 13.25 -4.58
C TYR A 211 -7.51 14.73 -4.28
N THR A 212 -6.51 15.40 -3.72
CA THR A 212 -6.53 16.83 -3.50
C THR A 212 -5.72 17.52 -4.59
N ILE A 213 -6.35 18.40 -5.34
CA ILE A 213 -5.75 19.18 -6.43
C ILE A 213 -5.79 20.66 -6.02
N ASN A 214 -4.63 21.30 -5.99
CA ASN A 214 -4.55 22.71 -5.62
C ASN A 214 -5.09 23.63 -6.73
N LYS A 215 -5.26 24.93 -6.41
CA LYS A 215 -5.74 25.94 -7.35
C LYS A 215 -4.89 26.12 -8.62
N SER A 216 -3.67 25.58 -8.66
CA SER A 216 -2.79 25.58 -9.82
C SER A 216 -2.94 24.32 -10.67
N GLY A 217 -3.88 23.43 -10.33
CA GLY A 217 -4.13 22.18 -11.06
C GLY A 217 -3.08 21.11 -10.81
N VAL A 218 -2.39 21.14 -9.67
CA VAL A 218 -1.36 20.15 -9.31
C VAL A 218 -1.89 19.27 -8.17
N LEU A 219 -1.69 17.95 -8.27
CA LEU A 219 -1.98 17.00 -7.18
C LEU A 219 -1.10 17.32 -5.96
N THR A 220 -1.73 17.50 -4.80
CA THR A 220 -1.06 17.78 -3.53
C THR A 220 -1.40 16.80 -2.42
N GLY A 221 -2.37 15.93 -2.62
CA GLY A 221 -2.75 14.92 -1.65
C GLY A 221 -3.45 13.73 -2.29
N MET A 222 -3.27 12.57 -1.70
CA MET A 222 -3.98 11.34 -2.01
C MET A 222 -4.27 10.62 -0.71
N GLU A 223 -5.51 10.22 -0.52
CA GLU A 223 -5.96 9.40 0.61
C GLU A 223 -6.60 8.14 0.04
N TYR A 224 -6.25 6.99 0.58
CA TYR A 224 -6.83 5.71 0.21
C TYR A 224 -7.24 4.96 1.46
N SER A 225 -8.46 4.47 1.48
CA SER A 225 -9.00 3.75 2.63
C SER A 225 -9.95 2.64 2.22
N PHE A 226 -10.00 1.60 3.02
CA PHE A 226 -10.96 0.50 2.90
C PHE A 226 -11.10 -0.22 4.24
N ASP A 227 -12.22 -0.92 4.41
CA ASP A 227 -12.44 -1.80 5.54
C ASP A 227 -12.15 -3.24 5.16
N VAL A 228 -11.48 -3.95 6.07
CA VAL A 228 -11.19 -5.38 5.95
C VAL A 228 -12.06 -6.14 6.91
N LYS A 229 -12.77 -7.15 6.40
CA LYS A 229 -13.54 -8.10 7.19
C LYS A 229 -13.04 -9.50 6.93
N ARG A 230 -12.59 -10.21 7.98
CA ARG A 230 -12.04 -11.55 7.84
C ARG A 230 -12.32 -12.42 9.06
N PRO A 231 -12.34 -13.77 8.93
CA PRO A 231 -12.38 -14.66 10.07
C PRO A 231 -11.18 -14.46 10.99
N LYS A 232 -11.39 -14.53 12.30
CA LYS A 232 -10.35 -14.42 13.30
C LYS A 232 -9.62 -15.75 13.50
N VAL A 233 -8.28 -15.73 13.49
CA VAL A 233 -7.47 -16.90 13.85
C VAL A 233 -7.35 -16.97 15.38
N VAL A 234 -7.80 -18.06 15.97
CA VAL A 234 -7.68 -18.32 17.41
C VAL A 234 -6.85 -19.59 17.65
N ILE A 235 -6.17 -19.66 18.80
CA ILE A 235 -5.40 -20.85 19.20
C ILE A 235 -6.17 -21.54 20.31
N LYS A 236 -6.61 -22.78 20.06
CA LYS A 236 -7.29 -23.63 21.03
C LYS A 236 -6.60 -24.99 21.13
N GLY A 237 -6.15 -25.35 22.33
CA GLY A 237 -5.49 -26.64 22.55
C GLY A 237 -4.17 -26.82 21.78
N GLY A 238 -3.51 -25.73 21.37
CA GLY A 238 -2.30 -25.76 20.53
C GLY A 238 -2.57 -25.70 19.02
N GLU A 239 -3.81 -25.89 18.58
CA GLU A 239 -4.22 -25.82 17.18
C GLU A 239 -4.73 -24.41 16.82
N GLN A 240 -4.45 -23.95 15.61
CA GLN A 240 -5.01 -22.71 15.05
C GLN A 240 -6.34 -23.04 14.34
N LYS A 241 -7.36 -22.21 14.59
CA LYS A 241 -8.69 -22.37 13.99
C LYS A 241 -9.26 -21.00 13.64
N LEU A 242 -10.15 -20.97 12.64
CA LEU A 242 -10.93 -19.78 12.31
C LEU A 242 -12.19 -19.74 13.17
N GLU A 243 -12.35 -18.67 13.97
CA GLU A 243 -13.55 -18.48 14.80
C GLU A 243 -13.93 -17.00 14.88
N GLY A 244 -15.23 -16.74 14.63
CA GLY A 244 -15.76 -15.38 14.61
C GLY A 244 -15.22 -14.55 13.46
N GLU A 245 -15.43 -13.25 13.54
CA GLU A 245 -14.96 -12.27 12.55
C GLU A 245 -14.23 -11.14 13.24
N GLU A 246 -13.27 -10.53 12.54
CA GLU A 246 -12.65 -9.27 12.90
C GLU A 246 -12.80 -8.29 11.74
N GLU A 247 -13.00 -7.02 12.09
CA GLU A 247 -13.13 -5.93 11.13
C GLU A 247 -12.18 -4.79 11.54
N TYR A 248 -11.48 -4.22 10.56
CA TYR A 248 -10.61 -3.08 10.77
C TYR A 248 -10.49 -2.23 9.51
N ALA A 249 -10.27 -0.92 9.70
CA ALA A 249 -10.04 0.03 8.61
C ALA A 249 -8.54 0.17 8.30
N MET A 250 -8.24 0.38 7.00
CA MET A 250 -6.92 0.67 6.47
C MET A 250 -6.93 1.97 5.68
#